data_a710e0949410b1ce1b5399938d3d1037
#
_entry.id   a710e0949410b1ce1b5399938d3d1037
#
_cell.length_a   1.000
_cell.length_b   1.000
_cell.length_c   1.000
_cell.angle_alpha   90.00
_cell.angle_beta   90.00
_cell.angle_gamma   90.00
#
_symmetry.space_group_name_H-M   'P 1'
#
loop_
_entity.id
_entity.type
_entity.pdbx_description
1 polymer ?
#
loop_
_entity_poly.entity_id
_entity_poly.type
_entity_poly.pdbx_seq_one_letter_code
_entity_poly.pdbx_strand_id
1 'polypeptide(L)'
;MKKVVIFDTAIGTTNLGDEIILQCLEEQLAFLLDNCFLMRFSTHTKNMPLSRYFLETPKIQFSYEADFKLIMGTNLLSRNIRRTQSQWPVNRLDSWLYDNCIMAGVGTTLREGKITAYSR
;
A
#
# COMPACT_ATOMS: atom_id res chain seq x y z
N MET A 1 13.99 1.82 18.39
CA MET A 1 12.66 2.08 17.78
C MET A 1 12.65 1.43 16.40
N LYS A 2 11.66 0.61 16.13
CA LYS A 2 11.49 -0.02 14.80
C LYS A 2 10.93 0.98 13.79
N LYS A 3 11.39 0.87 12.55
CA LYS A 3 10.92 1.66 11.42
C LYS A 3 9.91 0.84 10.63
N VAL A 4 8.71 1.38 10.44
CA VAL A 4 7.62 0.70 9.75
C VAL A 4 7.11 1.57 8.62
N VAL A 5 6.95 0.99 7.45
CA VAL A 5 6.25 1.61 6.32
C VAL A 5 4.82 1.11 6.29
N ILE A 6 3.88 2.03 6.24
CA ILE A 6 2.46 1.75 6.09
C ILE A 6 1.99 2.30 4.75
N PHE A 7 1.44 1.42 3.93
CA PHE A 7 0.68 1.81 2.75
C PHE A 7 -0.78 1.98 3.17
N ASP A 8 -1.18 3.23 3.28
CA ASP A 8 -2.36 3.72 3.99
C ASP A 8 -3.50 3.96 2.99
N THR A 9 -4.61 3.26 3.18
CA THR A 9 -5.78 3.37 2.31
C THR A 9 -6.58 4.67 2.50
N ALA A 10 -6.43 5.37 3.62
CA ALA A 10 -7.16 6.61 3.88
C ALA A 10 -6.52 7.83 3.22
N ILE A 11 -5.26 7.76 2.79
CA ILE A 11 -4.59 8.88 2.12
C ILE A 11 -5.06 8.95 0.65
N GLY A 12 -5.67 10.07 0.27
CA GLY A 12 -6.14 10.31 -1.09
C GLY A 12 -7.44 9.59 -1.46
N THR A 13 -8.14 9.02 -0.48
CA THR A 13 -9.48 8.43 -0.66
C THR A 13 -10.59 9.48 -0.55
N THR A 14 -11.68 9.22 -1.24
CA THR A 14 -12.97 9.90 -1.04
C THR A 14 -14.01 8.96 -0.45
N ASN A 15 -13.61 7.74 -0.08
CA ASN A 15 -14.47 6.69 0.41
C ASN A 15 -14.31 6.53 1.93
N LEU A 16 -15.36 6.84 2.68
CA LEU A 16 -15.39 6.67 4.14
C LEU A 16 -15.09 5.23 4.58
N GLY A 17 -15.43 4.24 3.76
CA GLY A 17 -15.12 2.84 4.02
C GLY A 17 -13.62 2.57 4.16
N ASP A 18 -12.79 3.25 3.39
CA ASP A 18 -11.34 3.13 3.47
C ASP A 18 -10.80 3.65 4.81
N GLU A 19 -11.36 4.76 5.31
CA GLU A 19 -11.00 5.31 6.62
C GLU A 19 -11.39 4.36 7.74
N ILE A 20 -12.57 3.76 7.67
CA ILE A 20 -13.04 2.79 8.65
C ILE A 20 -12.14 1.55 8.68
N ILE A 21 -11.78 1.02 7.51
CA ILE A 21 -10.88 -0.13 7.42
C ILE A 21 -9.53 0.21 8.06
N LEU A 22 -8.95 1.36 7.74
CA LEU A 22 -7.67 1.76 8.30
C LEU A 22 -7.75 1.88 9.83
N GLN A 23 -8.76 2.57 10.35
CA GLN A 23 -8.93 2.74 11.79
C GLN A 23 -9.05 1.39 12.50
N CYS A 24 -9.87 0.48 11.99
CA CYS A 24 -10.01 -0.85 12.56
C CYS A 24 -8.69 -1.63 12.56
N LEU A 25 -7.91 -1.54 11.48
CA LEU A 25 -6.61 -2.19 11.39
C LEU A 25 -5.60 -1.58 12.36
N GLU A 26 -5.56 -0.28 12.50
CA GLU A 26 -4.69 0.40 13.46
C GLU A 26 -5.02 0.01 14.90
N GLU A 27 -6.29 -0.07 15.27
CA GLU A 27 -6.73 -0.52 16.59
C GLU A 27 -6.32 -1.98 16.85
N GLN A 28 -6.51 -2.87 15.88
CA GLN A 28 -6.14 -4.28 16.01
C GLN A 28 -4.62 -4.51 16.03
N LEU A 29 -3.86 -3.67 15.35
CA LEU A 29 -2.40 -3.78 15.25
C LEU A 29 -1.66 -2.84 16.21
N ALA A 30 -2.36 -2.16 17.10
CA ALA A 30 -1.75 -1.20 18.04
C ALA A 30 -0.58 -1.83 18.82
N PHE A 31 -0.73 -3.08 19.27
CA PHE A 31 0.33 -3.80 19.98
C PHE A 31 1.64 -3.94 19.17
N LEU A 32 1.53 -3.96 17.83
CA LEU A 32 2.65 -4.08 16.92
C LEU A 32 3.24 -2.70 16.55
N LEU A 33 2.38 -1.69 16.44
CA LEU A 33 2.73 -0.36 15.94
C LEU A 33 3.15 0.60 17.05
N ASP A 34 2.77 0.31 18.29
CA ASP A 34 3.16 1.11 19.44
C ASP A 34 4.69 1.14 19.57
N ASN A 35 5.21 2.35 19.78
CA ASN A 35 6.66 2.61 19.85
C ASN A 35 7.43 2.39 18.54
N CYS A 36 6.74 2.36 17.38
CA CYS A 36 7.37 2.34 16.08
C CYS A 36 7.45 3.74 15.47
N PHE A 37 8.47 3.96 14.66
CA PHE A 37 8.50 5.11 13.76
C PHE A 37 7.76 4.75 12.47
N LEU A 38 6.68 5.48 12.18
CA LEU A 38 5.78 5.16 11.07
C LEU A 38 6.01 6.13 9.90
N MET A 39 6.23 5.61 8.70
CA MET A 39 6.15 6.36 7.47
C MET A 39 4.98 5.86 6.64
N ARG A 40 4.13 6.78 6.20
CA ARG A 40 2.89 6.46 5.48
C ARG A 40 2.95 6.87 4.02
N PHE A 41 2.52 5.97 3.15
CA PHE A 41 2.30 6.21 1.73
C PHE A 41 0.87 5.85 1.35
N SER A 42 0.30 6.54 0.36
CA SER A 42 -1.04 6.22 -0.13
C SER A 42 -1.07 4.89 -0.90
N THR A 43 -2.12 4.10 -0.70
CA THR A 43 -2.47 2.99 -1.59
C THR A 43 -3.22 3.45 -2.83
N HIS A 44 -3.76 4.65 -2.85
CA HIS A 44 -4.42 5.26 -4.01
C HIS A 44 -3.40 5.89 -4.96
N THR A 45 -2.51 5.07 -5.51
CA THR A 45 -1.37 5.51 -6.32
C THR A 45 -1.77 6.17 -7.65
N LYS A 46 -3.02 6.03 -8.07
CA LYS A 46 -3.58 6.77 -9.18
C LYS A 46 -3.64 8.28 -8.89
N ASN A 47 -3.98 8.63 -7.66
CA ASN A 47 -4.10 10.03 -7.21
C ASN A 47 -2.77 10.57 -6.66
N MET A 48 -2.01 9.68 -6.03
CA MET A 48 -0.71 9.99 -5.42
C MET A 48 0.34 8.95 -5.85
N PRO A 49 0.88 9.05 -7.08
CA PRO A 49 1.80 8.04 -7.60
C PRO A 49 3.10 8.00 -6.81
N LEU A 50 3.48 6.80 -6.38
CA LEU A 50 4.71 6.57 -5.61
C LEU A 50 5.98 6.86 -6.41
N SER A 51 5.91 6.79 -7.75
CA SER A 51 7.04 7.12 -8.62
C SER A 51 7.64 8.50 -8.36
N ARG A 52 6.85 9.45 -7.87
CA ARG A 52 7.37 10.76 -7.46
C ARG A 52 8.33 10.69 -6.27
N TYR A 53 8.17 9.70 -5.40
CA TYR A 53 9.04 9.53 -4.24
C TYR A 53 10.42 8.96 -4.61
N PHE A 54 10.57 8.36 -5.78
CA PHE A 54 11.88 7.88 -6.28
C PHE A 54 12.89 9.00 -6.53
N LEU A 55 12.40 10.22 -6.72
CA LEU A 55 13.26 11.39 -6.89
C LEU A 55 13.79 11.93 -5.56
N GLU A 56 13.29 11.41 -4.44
CA GLU A 56 13.64 11.87 -3.10
C GLU A 56 14.35 10.74 -2.34
N THR A 57 15.66 10.74 -2.41
CA THR A 57 16.54 9.72 -1.81
C THR A 57 16.23 9.36 -0.35
N PRO A 58 15.94 10.30 0.59
CA PRO A 58 15.65 9.94 1.98
C PRO A 58 14.41 9.06 2.13
N LYS A 59 13.39 9.25 1.32
CA LYS A 59 12.16 8.45 1.39
C LYS A 59 12.37 7.04 0.86
N ILE A 60 13.15 6.89 -0.20
CA ILE A 60 13.54 5.59 -0.74
C ILE A 60 14.39 4.85 0.28
N GLN A 61 15.39 5.51 0.84
CA GLN A 61 16.26 4.93 1.85
C GLN A 61 15.44 4.43 3.05
N PHE A 62 14.48 5.21 3.54
CA PHE A 62 13.60 4.79 4.62
C PHE A 62 12.82 3.50 4.28
N SER A 63 12.34 3.38 3.05
CA SER A 63 11.63 2.17 2.62
C SER A 63 12.53 0.93 2.61
N TYR A 64 13.79 1.07 2.22
CA TYR A 64 14.75 -0.03 2.26
C TYR A 64 15.20 -0.40 3.69
N GLU A 65 15.28 0.59 4.56
CA GLU A 65 15.70 0.41 5.96
C GLU A 65 14.55 0.02 6.90
N ALA A 66 13.33 -0.09 6.39
CA ALA A 66 12.18 -0.45 7.21
C ALA A 66 12.31 -1.88 7.76
N ASP A 67 12.05 -2.07 9.05
CA ASP A 67 12.03 -3.38 9.69
C ASP A 67 10.91 -4.25 9.13
N PHE A 68 9.77 -3.64 8.82
CA PHE A 68 8.66 -4.29 8.08
C PHE A 68 7.76 -3.26 7.41
N LYS A 69 6.95 -3.74 6.47
CA LYS A 69 6.03 -2.94 5.67
C LYS A 69 4.63 -3.55 5.72
N LEU A 70 3.63 -2.71 5.89
CA LEU A 70 2.22 -3.11 5.93
C LEU A 70 1.44 -2.44 4.80
N ILE A 71 0.66 -3.20 4.09
CA ILE A 71 -0.38 -2.68 3.18
C ILE A 71 -1.70 -2.81 3.92
N MET A 72 -2.29 -1.69 4.31
CA MET A 72 -3.47 -1.64 5.18
C MET A 72 -4.70 -1.27 4.37
N GLY A 73 -5.41 -2.31 4.00
CA GLY A 73 -6.75 -2.19 3.44
C GLY A 73 -6.84 -2.06 1.95
N THR A 74 -7.96 -2.10 1.59
CA THR A 74 -8.95 -1.95 0.56
C THR A 74 -8.84 -2.93 -0.60
N ASN A 75 -9.71 -2.80 -1.58
CA ASN A 75 -9.78 -3.69 -2.75
C ASN A 75 -8.69 -3.34 -3.78
N LEU A 76 -7.44 -3.60 -3.43
CA LEU A 76 -6.28 -3.22 -4.23
C LEU A 76 -5.94 -4.22 -5.33
N LEU A 77 -6.20 -5.51 -5.08
CA LEU A 77 -5.80 -6.55 -6.00
C LEU A 77 -6.77 -6.61 -7.18
N SER A 78 -6.25 -6.46 -8.37
CA SER A 78 -7.00 -6.59 -9.60
C SER A 78 -6.36 -7.63 -10.52
N ARG A 79 -7.15 -8.18 -11.45
CA ARG A 79 -6.64 -9.14 -12.45
C ARG A 79 -5.58 -8.54 -13.37
N ASN A 80 -5.57 -7.23 -13.51
CA ASN A 80 -4.56 -6.49 -14.26
C ASN A 80 -4.16 -5.22 -13.54
N ILE A 81 -3.19 -5.35 -12.66
CA ILE A 81 -2.71 -4.26 -11.79
C ILE A 81 -1.99 -3.14 -12.57
N ARG A 82 -1.55 -3.41 -13.81
CA ARG A 82 -0.91 -2.40 -14.67
C ARG A 82 -1.88 -1.41 -15.29
N ARG A 83 -3.18 -1.74 -15.35
CA ARG A 83 -4.15 -0.86 -16.01
C ARG A 83 -4.38 0.40 -15.18
N THR A 84 -4.47 1.53 -15.87
CA THR A 84 -4.81 2.84 -15.29
C THR A 84 -6.19 2.89 -14.63
N GLN A 85 -7.02 1.89 -14.88
CA GLN A 85 -8.34 1.72 -14.24
C GLN A 85 -8.27 1.06 -12.84
N SER A 86 -7.13 0.47 -12.47
CA SER A 86 -6.92 -0.02 -11.12
C SER A 86 -6.75 1.16 -10.15
N GLN A 87 -7.27 1.03 -8.94
CA GLN A 87 -7.00 1.98 -7.86
C GLN A 87 -5.51 2.00 -7.49
N TRP A 88 -4.84 0.88 -7.69
CA TRP A 88 -3.45 0.66 -7.34
C TRP A 88 -2.65 0.17 -8.56
N PRO A 89 -2.38 1.05 -9.54
CA PRO A 89 -1.51 0.69 -10.66
C PRO A 89 -0.07 0.58 -10.16
N VAL A 90 0.51 -0.61 -10.30
CA VAL A 90 1.90 -0.88 -9.92
C VAL A 90 2.75 -0.98 -11.17
N ASN A 91 3.79 -0.18 -11.26
CA ASN A 91 4.81 -0.31 -12.29
C ASN A 91 6.04 -1.05 -11.75
N ARG A 92 7.05 -1.29 -12.61
CA ARG A 92 8.26 -2.02 -12.21
C ARG A 92 9.05 -1.30 -11.10
N LEU A 93 9.06 0.02 -11.12
CA LEU A 93 9.75 0.82 -10.10
C LEU A 93 9.00 0.76 -8.77
N ASP A 94 7.68 0.89 -8.82
CA ASP A 94 6.85 0.81 -7.62
C ASP A 94 6.94 -0.58 -6.96
N SER A 95 7.10 -1.65 -7.74
CA SER A 95 7.16 -3.01 -7.21
C SER A 95 8.30 -3.21 -6.20
N TRP A 96 9.39 -2.48 -6.34
CA TRP A 96 10.50 -2.54 -5.38
C TRP A 96 10.12 -1.97 -4.02
N LEU A 97 9.23 -0.98 -3.98
CA LEU A 97 8.73 -0.41 -2.71
C LEU A 97 7.82 -1.39 -1.95
N TYR A 98 7.16 -2.28 -2.68
CA TYR A 98 6.22 -3.26 -2.11
C TYR A 98 6.88 -4.61 -1.77
N ASP A 99 8.20 -4.71 -1.92
CA ASP A 99 8.92 -5.93 -1.57
C ASP A 99 8.79 -6.20 -0.06
N ASN A 100 8.58 -7.47 0.28
CA ASN A 100 8.40 -7.93 1.67
C ASN A 100 7.27 -7.22 2.45
N CYS A 101 6.17 -6.86 1.79
CA CYS A 101 5.01 -6.29 2.44
C CYS A 101 4.07 -7.36 3.01
N ILE A 102 3.52 -7.07 4.18
CA ILE A 102 2.42 -7.83 4.78
C ILE A 102 1.11 -7.13 4.40
N MET A 103 0.17 -7.87 3.85
CA MET A 103 -1.13 -7.34 3.47
C MET A 103 -2.16 -7.61 4.57
N ALA A 104 -2.81 -6.57 5.06
CA ALA A 104 -3.86 -6.64 6.06
C ALA A 104 -5.15 -6.01 5.54
N GLY A 105 -6.25 -6.77 5.54
CA GLY A 105 -7.54 -6.28 5.07
C GLY A 105 -7.61 -5.96 3.58
N VAL A 106 -6.72 -6.55 2.77
CA VAL A 106 -6.66 -6.33 1.32
C VAL A 106 -7.62 -7.28 0.62
N GLY A 107 -8.50 -6.73 -0.19
CA GLY A 107 -9.45 -7.47 -1.02
C GLY A 107 -9.11 -7.43 -2.50
N THR A 108 -9.97 -8.08 -3.28
CA THR A 108 -9.87 -8.13 -4.73
C THR A 108 -11.07 -7.48 -5.39
N THR A 109 -10.84 -6.85 -6.53
CA THR A 109 -11.89 -6.38 -7.44
C THR A 109 -12.05 -7.34 -8.61
N LEU A 110 -11.97 -8.66 -8.36
CA LEU A 110 -12.07 -9.68 -9.40
C LEU A 110 -13.45 -9.62 -10.03
N ARG A 111 -13.54 -8.91 -11.14
CA ARG A 111 -14.60 -9.13 -12.11
C ARG A 111 -14.18 -10.32 -12.98
N GLU A 112 -15.15 -10.98 -13.62
CA GLU A 112 -14.90 -12.14 -14.47
C GLU A 112 -13.70 -11.95 -15.42
N GLY A 113 -12.84 -12.97 -15.52
CA GLY A 113 -11.69 -13.01 -16.41
C GLY A 113 -10.43 -13.59 -15.76
N LYS A 114 -9.44 -13.87 -16.58
CA LYS A 114 -8.16 -14.45 -16.14
C LYS A 114 -7.26 -13.40 -15.49
N ILE A 115 -6.59 -13.78 -14.41
CA ILE A 115 -5.52 -12.97 -13.81
C ILE A 115 -4.35 -12.92 -14.81
N THR A 116 -3.85 -11.72 -15.08
CA THR A 116 -2.67 -11.58 -15.96
C THR A 116 -1.40 -12.08 -15.28
N ALA A 117 -0.43 -12.52 -16.07
CA ALA A 117 0.87 -12.96 -15.54
C ALA A 117 1.57 -11.85 -14.73
N TYR A 118 1.32 -10.58 -15.06
CA TYR A 118 1.88 -9.44 -14.33
C TYR A 118 1.27 -9.26 -12.93
N SER A 119 0.00 -9.63 -12.75
CA SER A 119 -0.70 -9.53 -11.46
C SER A 119 -0.51 -10.77 -10.57
N ARG A 120 0.11 -11.79 -11.10
CA ARG A 120 0.44 -12.98 -10.33
C ARG A 120 1.71 -12.78 -9.51
#